data_811ac1d6921dad59989d6a5f57d13e06
#
_entry.id   811ac1d6921dad59989d6a5f57d13e06
#
_cell.length_a   1.000
_cell.length_b   1.000
_cell.length_c   1.000
_cell.angle_alpha   90.00
_cell.angle_beta   90.00
_cell.angle_gamma   90.00
#
_symmetry.space_group_name_H-M   'P 1'
#
loop_
_entity.id
_entity.type
_entity.pdbx_description
1 polymer ?
#
loop_
_entity_poly.entity_id
_entity_poly.type
_entity_poly.pdbx_seq_one_letter_code
_entity_poly.pdbx_strand_id
1 'polypeptide(L)'
;MPGNDKLNTCIDEATRLLGDPNPRAAYPSLRAALGYPASISLSPELFQTALHVLAEITGRIASRDTASIAARAASLPNDAVALFVLGMSMMGQEQYDIAATMLTRAVACDPDSSHYRAKAIAALERSGNFTDALHYLEASSDEWKESLLGIYQKAWFSVRTGDLSVAHEVNDRLQEGCKHTQDAVCLSAAARINTVVCHEKDTRGWNYILNGGILLHLSPYGKEVMNGRYAYVRDTELLCNEAILKLHAVLRQQNIRIPKVFVLADAKSQILALALGRTLGCEMTAWPDGGTDEPGLVPVYDLEELSDVVFSSLARDAPGQFLWVHTVRWADHTPRIYAADFVTYLQQAYSSPWDTRVRVGDSTGVAGSGVDLRTADLGVLANRIVDAESDSTSWDDEPEILALADAISFGQSQPVGAVRRRDMQWPGSPVHSNRF
;
A
#
# COMPACT_ATOMS: atom_id res chain seq x y z
N MET A 1 -17.11 -1.54 29.75
CA MET A 1 -16.56 -1.06 28.46
C MET A 1 -15.31 -1.88 28.14
N PRO A 2 -15.40 -2.89 27.29
CA PRO A 2 -14.29 -3.85 27.11
C PRO A 2 -13.03 -3.29 26.45
N GLY A 3 -13.10 -2.09 25.88
CA GLY A 3 -11.94 -1.48 25.19
C GLY A 3 -10.86 -0.91 26.13
N ASN A 4 -11.26 -0.28 27.23
CA ASN A 4 -10.31 0.34 28.18
C ASN A 4 -9.44 -0.68 28.91
N ASP A 5 -9.98 -1.86 29.24
CA ASP A 5 -9.22 -2.91 29.93
C ASP A 5 -8.04 -3.42 29.09
N LYS A 6 -8.24 -3.54 27.77
CA LYS A 6 -7.16 -3.96 26.86
C LYS A 6 -6.08 -2.88 26.73
N LEU A 7 -6.48 -1.61 26.62
CA LEU A 7 -5.51 -0.51 26.51
C LEU A 7 -4.72 -0.32 27.80
N ASN A 8 -5.40 -0.46 28.95
CA ASN A 8 -4.75 -0.45 30.26
C ASN A 8 -3.70 -1.58 30.34
N THR A 9 -4.06 -2.80 29.96
CA THR A 9 -3.13 -3.94 29.89
C THR A 9 -1.91 -3.64 29.02
N CYS A 10 -2.08 -2.97 27.87
CA CYS A 10 -0.97 -2.58 27.01
C CYS A 10 -0.05 -1.56 27.69
N ILE A 11 -0.61 -0.58 28.41
CA ILE A 11 0.18 0.43 29.13
C ILE A 11 0.91 -0.20 30.33
N ASP A 12 0.23 -1.08 31.09
CA ASP A 12 0.84 -1.82 32.20
C ASP A 12 1.99 -2.70 31.72
N GLU A 13 1.81 -3.41 30.62
CA GLU A 13 2.86 -4.23 30.02
C GLU A 13 4.03 -3.38 29.53
N ALA A 14 3.77 -2.23 28.87
CA ALA A 14 4.81 -1.31 28.48
C ALA A 14 5.58 -0.78 29.70
N THR A 15 4.88 -0.45 30.79
CA THR A 15 5.46 0.01 32.04
C THR A 15 6.32 -1.09 32.67
N ARG A 16 5.86 -2.33 32.70
CA ARG A 16 6.61 -3.48 33.20
C ARG A 16 7.91 -3.68 32.40
N LEU A 17 7.82 -3.58 31.08
CA LEU A 17 8.95 -3.75 30.16
C LEU A 17 9.98 -2.62 30.23
N LEU A 18 9.65 -1.47 30.83
CA LEU A 18 10.64 -0.43 31.13
C LEU A 18 11.73 -0.93 32.10
N GLY A 19 11.44 -1.92 32.95
CA GLY A 19 12.41 -2.58 33.81
C GLY A 19 13.39 -3.51 33.08
N ASP A 20 13.12 -3.85 31.81
CA ASP A 20 13.96 -4.70 30.99
C ASP A 20 15.26 -3.98 30.58
N PRO A 21 16.39 -4.68 30.46
CA PRO A 21 17.64 -4.14 29.91
C PRO A 21 17.47 -3.54 28.50
N ASN A 22 16.49 -4.04 27.71
CA ASN A 22 16.13 -3.49 26.41
C ASN A 22 14.83 -2.66 26.49
N PRO A 23 14.90 -1.34 26.68
CA PRO A 23 13.69 -0.48 26.78
C PRO A 23 12.87 -0.43 25.48
N ARG A 24 13.45 -0.83 24.34
CA ARG A 24 12.71 -0.92 23.06
C ARG A 24 11.63 -2.00 23.10
N ALA A 25 11.74 -2.99 23.97
CA ALA A 25 10.73 -4.03 24.13
C ALA A 25 9.37 -3.47 24.62
N ALA A 26 9.37 -2.34 25.32
CA ALA A 26 8.14 -1.66 25.77
C ALA A 26 7.38 -0.94 24.67
N TYR A 27 8.06 -0.57 23.57
CA TYR A 27 7.48 0.29 22.53
C TYR A 27 6.28 -0.31 21.79
N PRO A 28 6.27 -1.59 21.37
CA PRO A 28 5.12 -2.19 20.69
C PRO A 28 3.84 -2.15 21.53
N SER A 29 3.93 -2.47 22.82
CA SER A 29 2.78 -2.43 23.74
C SER A 29 2.30 -1.00 23.96
N LEU A 30 3.20 -0.04 24.12
CA LEU A 30 2.83 1.37 24.21
C LEU A 30 2.17 1.87 22.93
N ARG A 31 2.74 1.54 21.76
CA ARG A 31 2.18 1.92 20.47
C ARG A 31 0.77 1.37 20.26
N ALA A 32 0.51 0.14 20.70
CA ALA A 32 -0.82 -0.46 20.62
C ALA A 32 -1.90 0.31 21.40
N ALA A 33 -1.50 1.01 22.48
CA ALA A 33 -2.41 1.84 23.29
C ALA A 33 -2.43 3.30 22.82
N LEU A 34 -1.27 3.87 22.50
CA LEU A 34 -1.11 5.30 22.21
C LEU A 34 -1.30 5.64 20.73
N GLY A 35 -1.20 4.65 19.83
CA GLY A 35 -1.42 4.83 18.40
C GLY A 35 -2.89 5.10 18.08
N TYR A 36 -3.12 5.98 17.13
CA TYR A 36 -4.45 6.27 16.58
C TYR A 36 -4.95 5.07 15.75
N PRO A 37 -6.23 4.68 15.80
CA PRO A 37 -7.34 5.28 16.54
C PRO A 37 -7.55 4.73 17.97
N ALA A 38 -6.80 3.72 18.41
CA ALA A 38 -6.99 3.09 19.71
C ALA A 38 -6.97 4.11 20.86
N SER A 39 -6.07 5.08 20.79
CA SER A 39 -5.87 6.15 21.79
C SER A 39 -7.08 7.07 22.02
N ILE A 40 -8.07 7.09 21.10
CA ILE A 40 -9.30 7.86 21.27
C ILE A 40 -10.07 7.40 22.53
N SER A 41 -10.00 6.10 22.83
CA SER A 41 -10.69 5.48 23.96
C SER A 41 -9.94 5.64 25.31
N LEU A 42 -8.74 6.21 25.32
CA LEU A 42 -7.99 6.41 26.56
C LEU A 42 -8.62 7.50 27.43
N SER A 43 -8.83 7.18 28.72
CA SER A 43 -9.16 8.21 29.70
C SER A 43 -8.01 9.23 29.83
N PRO A 44 -8.29 10.45 30.32
CA PRO A 44 -7.23 11.44 30.53
C PRO A 44 -6.06 10.93 31.37
N GLU A 45 -6.35 10.15 32.42
CA GLU A 45 -5.37 9.57 33.33
C GLU A 45 -4.50 8.51 32.64
N LEU A 46 -5.13 7.62 31.86
CA LEU A 46 -4.40 6.61 31.09
C LEU A 46 -3.56 7.24 29.98
N PHE A 47 -4.07 8.28 29.33
CA PHE A 47 -3.31 9.01 28.33
C PHE A 47 -2.08 9.68 28.95
N GLN A 48 -2.23 10.32 30.11
CA GLN A 48 -1.10 10.92 30.81
C GLN A 48 -0.07 9.86 31.22
N THR A 49 -0.52 8.71 31.73
CA THR A 49 0.36 7.58 32.06
C THR A 49 1.11 7.10 30.82
N ALA A 50 0.42 6.94 29.68
CA ALA A 50 1.06 6.52 28.42
C ALA A 50 2.11 7.55 27.92
N LEU A 51 1.85 8.86 28.10
CA LEU A 51 2.83 9.90 27.79
C LEU A 51 4.07 9.83 28.70
N HIS A 52 3.91 9.52 30.00
CA HIS A 52 5.06 9.31 30.89
C HIS A 52 5.90 8.10 30.47
N VAL A 53 5.24 6.98 30.09
CA VAL A 53 5.93 5.80 29.56
C VAL A 53 6.66 6.13 28.25
N LEU A 54 6.02 6.89 27.33
CA LEU A 54 6.68 7.37 26.11
C LEU A 54 7.92 8.23 26.42
N ALA A 55 7.80 9.17 27.37
CA ALA A 55 8.91 10.03 27.77
C ALA A 55 10.08 9.22 28.34
N GLU A 56 9.78 8.18 29.11
CA GLU A 56 10.83 7.31 29.67
C GLU A 56 11.48 6.44 28.62
N ILE A 57 10.72 5.85 27.69
CA ILE A 57 11.28 5.12 26.55
C ILE A 57 12.18 6.03 25.71
N THR A 58 11.68 7.20 25.32
CA THR A 58 12.43 8.15 24.49
C THR A 58 13.66 8.68 25.23
N GLY A 59 13.58 8.86 26.55
CA GLY A 59 14.73 9.24 27.39
C GLY A 59 15.89 8.25 27.35
N ARG A 60 15.59 6.98 27.08
CA ARG A 60 16.60 5.90 27.04
C ARG A 60 17.13 5.58 25.65
N ILE A 61 16.31 5.81 24.59
CA ILE A 61 16.63 5.33 23.24
C ILE A 61 16.68 6.41 22.15
N ALA A 62 16.14 7.59 22.41
CA ALA A 62 16.06 8.68 21.45
C ALA A 62 17.08 9.80 21.74
N SER A 63 17.04 10.84 20.93
CA SER A 63 17.81 12.05 21.16
C SER A 63 17.34 12.79 22.42
N ARG A 64 18.22 13.60 23.02
CA ARG A 64 17.86 14.43 24.17
C ARG A 64 16.70 15.38 23.86
N ASP A 65 16.62 15.88 22.64
CA ASP A 65 15.56 16.80 22.21
C ASP A 65 14.21 16.08 22.19
N THR A 66 14.14 14.89 21.58
CA THR A 66 12.91 14.08 21.57
C THR A 66 12.45 13.71 22.98
N ALA A 67 13.39 13.32 23.84
CA ALA A 67 13.10 13.00 25.25
C ALA A 67 12.54 14.22 26.01
N SER A 68 13.15 15.40 25.82
CA SER A 68 12.66 16.65 26.41
C SER A 68 11.27 17.03 25.95
N ILE A 69 10.98 16.87 24.64
CA ILE A 69 9.66 17.14 24.06
C ILE A 69 8.61 16.20 24.65
N ALA A 70 8.92 14.90 24.73
CA ALA A 70 7.99 13.91 25.31
C ALA A 70 7.75 14.15 26.80
N ALA A 71 8.79 14.46 27.57
CA ALA A 71 8.66 14.81 29.00
C ALA A 71 7.79 16.05 29.23
N ARG A 72 7.94 17.07 28.36
CA ARG A 72 7.08 18.27 28.43
C ARG A 72 5.62 17.92 28.15
N ALA A 73 5.33 17.14 27.12
CA ALA A 73 3.95 16.73 26.83
C ALA A 73 3.36 15.89 27.96
N ALA A 74 4.14 14.99 28.56
CA ALA A 74 3.71 14.22 29.74
C ALA A 74 3.37 15.09 30.95
N SER A 75 4.12 16.19 31.15
CA SER A 75 3.85 17.16 32.23
C SER A 75 2.67 18.07 31.94
N LEU A 76 2.33 18.28 30.68
CA LEU A 76 1.30 19.17 30.18
C LEU A 76 0.36 18.45 29.18
N PRO A 77 -0.37 17.41 29.60
CA PRO A 77 -1.10 16.52 28.68
C PRO A 77 -2.30 17.18 27.98
N ASN A 78 -2.71 18.37 28.41
CA ASN A 78 -3.77 19.17 27.83
C ASN A 78 -3.28 20.52 27.26
N ASP A 79 -1.97 20.69 27.07
CA ASP A 79 -1.39 21.86 26.43
C ASP A 79 -1.26 21.61 24.91
N ALA A 80 -2.00 22.40 24.13
CA ALA A 80 -2.04 22.24 22.67
C ALA A 80 -0.64 22.35 22.04
N VAL A 81 0.20 23.27 22.53
CA VAL A 81 1.56 23.49 22.01
C VAL A 81 2.45 22.30 22.32
N ALA A 82 2.39 21.78 23.57
CA ALA A 82 3.21 20.62 23.96
C ALA A 82 2.85 19.38 23.13
N LEU A 83 1.55 19.12 22.96
CA LEU A 83 1.04 18.01 22.14
C LEU A 83 1.40 18.20 20.67
N PHE A 84 1.26 19.41 20.13
CA PHE A 84 1.63 19.71 18.76
C PHE A 84 3.12 19.47 18.48
N VAL A 85 4.00 19.97 19.35
CA VAL A 85 5.46 19.79 19.20
C VAL A 85 5.84 18.31 19.27
N LEU A 86 5.21 17.54 20.20
CA LEU A 86 5.43 16.09 20.25
C LEU A 86 4.92 15.39 18.97
N GLY A 87 3.71 15.75 18.50
CA GLY A 87 3.17 15.22 17.26
C GLY A 87 4.05 15.48 16.06
N MET A 88 4.60 16.69 15.92
CA MET A 88 5.56 17.02 14.86
C MET A 88 6.88 16.26 14.98
N SER A 89 7.37 16.04 16.21
CA SER A 89 8.54 15.19 16.43
C SER A 89 8.30 13.74 16.01
N MET A 90 7.10 13.19 16.31
CA MET A 90 6.71 11.84 15.89
C MET A 90 6.53 11.75 14.36
N MET A 91 5.99 12.78 13.71
CA MET A 91 5.95 12.88 12.24
C MET A 91 7.34 12.76 11.61
N GLY A 92 8.32 13.48 12.16
CA GLY A 92 9.71 13.44 11.70
C GLY A 92 10.40 12.07 11.91
N GLN A 93 9.87 11.25 12.80
CA GLN A 93 10.34 9.88 13.07
C GLN A 93 9.47 8.81 12.40
N GLU A 94 8.56 9.21 11.51
CA GLU A 94 7.64 8.32 10.79
C GLU A 94 6.69 7.51 11.70
N GLN A 95 6.49 7.96 12.95
CA GLN A 95 5.55 7.38 13.91
C GLN A 95 4.18 8.03 13.74
N TYR A 96 3.59 7.85 12.55
CA TYR A 96 2.40 8.60 12.10
C TYR A 96 1.16 8.34 12.93
N ASP A 97 0.97 7.14 13.47
CA ASP A 97 -0.13 6.77 14.34
C ASP A 97 -0.07 7.49 15.69
N ILE A 98 1.11 7.55 16.32
CA ILE A 98 1.31 8.34 17.55
C ILE A 98 1.21 9.84 17.24
N ALA A 99 1.76 10.29 16.12
CA ALA A 99 1.64 11.67 15.68
C ALA A 99 0.17 12.09 15.50
N ALA A 100 -0.66 11.23 14.88
CA ALA A 100 -2.09 11.47 14.72
C ALA A 100 -2.78 11.64 16.07
N THR A 101 -2.46 10.81 17.05
CA THR A 101 -2.97 10.96 18.42
C THR A 101 -2.62 12.33 19.03
N MET A 102 -1.35 12.71 18.94
CA MET A 102 -0.92 13.99 19.54
C MET A 102 -1.55 15.19 18.85
N LEU A 103 -1.57 15.18 17.52
CA LEU A 103 -2.06 16.31 16.73
C LEU A 103 -3.59 16.43 16.79
N THR A 104 -4.33 15.34 16.81
CA THR A 104 -5.80 15.40 17.02
C THR A 104 -6.17 15.89 18.41
N ARG A 105 -5.41 15.52 19.44
CA ARG A 105 -5.60 16.07 20.79
C ARG A 105 -5.18 17.54 20.88
N ALA A 106 -4.14 17.97 20.16
CA ALA A 106 -3.80 19.40 20.07
C ALA A 106 -4.95 20.21 19.45
N VAL A 107 -5.61 19.69 18.39
CA VAL A 107 -6.84 20.30 17.82
C VAL A 107 -7.98 20.32 18.84
N ALA A 108 -8.14 19.26 19.64
CA ALA A 108 -9.18 19.25 20.69
C ALA A 108 -8.94 20.31 21.78
N CYS A 109 -7.66 20.62 22.08
CA CYS A 109 -7.30 21.67 23.03
C CYS A 109 -7.42 23.09 22.45
N ASP A 110 -7.24 23.26 21.15
CA ASP A 110 -7.35 24.52 20.42
C ASP A 110 -8.05 24.28 19.07
N PRO A 111 -9.40 24.21 19.06
CA PRO A 111 -10.17 23.87 17.86
C PRO A 111 -10.11 24.94 16.75
N ASP A 112 -9.77 26.17 17.08
CA ASP A 112 -9.73 27.28 16.13
C ASP A 112 -8.40 27.34 15.35
N SER A 113 -7.39 26.58 15.77
CA SER A 113 -6.11 26.55 15.11
C SER A 113 -6.16 25.77 13.77
N SER A 114 -6.24 26.48 12.66
CA SER A 114 -6.14 25.91 11.31
C SER A 114 -4.80 25.18 11.10
N HIS A 115 -3.72 25.68 11.72
CA HIS A 115 -2.40 25.07 11.64
C HIS A 115 -2.35 23.67 12.29
N TYR A 116 -2.90 23.51 13.49
CA TYR A 116 -2.95 22.20 14.15
C TYR A 116 -3.82 21.22 13.37
N ARG A 117 -4.97 21.70 12.86
CA ARG A 117 -5.87 20.88 12.04
C ARG A 117 -5.20 20.39 10.75
N ALA A 118 -4.49 21.26 10.04
CA ALA A 118 -3.75 20.88 8.84
C ALA A 118 -2.72 19.76 9.11
N LYS A 119 -2.00 19.85 10.23
CA LYS A 119 -1.03 18.82 10.62
C LYS A 119 -1.68 17.53 11.12
N ALA A 120 -2.84 17.62 11.79
CA ALA A 120 -3.63 16.45 12.15
C ALA A 120 -4.13 15.70 10.91
N ILE A 121 -4.65 16.41 9.92
CA ILE A 121 -5.05 15.82 8.63
C ILE A 121 -3.86 15.09 7.98
N ALA A 122 -2.69 15.71 7.92
CA ALA A 122 -1.50 15.08 7.34
C ALA A 122 -1.04 13.83 8.12
N ALA A 123 -1.13 13.82 9.43
CA ALA A 123 -0.78 12.66 10.26
C ALA A 123 -1.79 11.51 10.09
N LEU A 124 -3.09 11.84 10.05
CA LEU A 124 -4.17 10.88 9.80
C LEU A 124 -4.03 10.26 8.41
N GLU A 125 -3.71 11.05 7.39
CA GLU A 125 -3.41 10.58 6.03
C GLU A 125 -2.24 9.60 6.05
N ARG A 126 -1.11 9.99 6.65
CA ARG A 126 0.11 9.17 6.72
C ARG A 126 -0.09 7.89 7.54
N SER A 127 -0.95 7.90 8.53
CA SER A 127 -1.32 6.72 9.34
C SER A 127 -2.43 5.86 8.74
N GLY A 128 -2.96 6.24 7.55
CA GLY A 128 -4.00 5.49 6.85
C GLY A 128 -5.43 5.70 7.39
N ASN A 129 -5.65 6.68 8.27
CA ASN A 129 -6.95 6.96 8.87
C ASN A 129 -7.74 7.98 8.03
N PHE A 130 -8.08 7.60 6.77
CA PHE A 130 -8.63 8.51 5.77
C PHE A 130 -10.04 9.01 6.12
N THR A 131 -10.87 8.18 6.75
CA THR A 131 -12.21 8.58 7.20
C THR A 131 -12.12 9.74 8.19
N ASP A 132 -11.22 9.64 9.16
CA ASP A 132 -11.03 10.69 10.15
C ASP A 132 -10.34 11.91 9.53
N ALA A 133 -9.39 11.69 8.62
CA ALA A 133 -8.76 12.78 7.85
C ALA A 133 -9.82 13.60 7.07
N LEU A 134 -10.78 12.90 6.42
CA LEU A 134 -11.89 13.53 5.72
C LEU A 134 -12.80 14.33 6.71
N HIS A 135 -13.11 13.74 7.87
CA HIS A 135 -13.90 14.42 8.90
C HIS A 135 -13.21 15.71 9.38
N TYR A 136 -11.91 15.68 9.63
CA TYR A 136 -11.15 16.88 10.02
C TYR A 136 -11.08 17.91 8.89
N LEU A 137 -11.01 17.47 7.63
CA LEU A 137 -11.04 18.33 6.45
C LEU A 137 -12.40 19.06 6.34
N GLU A 138 -13.51 18.32 6.47
CA GLU A 138 -14.87 18.89 6.40
C GLU A 138 -15.13 19.90 7.55
N ALA A 139 -14.51 19.68 8.70
CA ALA A 139 -14.56 20.63 9.83
C ALA A 139 -13.58 21.82 9.67
N SER A 140 -12.83 21.91 8.58
CA SER A 140 -11.90 23.03 8.32
C SER A 140 -12.64 24.26 7.79
N SER A 141 -11.94 25.41 7.75
CA SER A 141 -12.50 26.64 7.18
C SER A 141 -12.86 26.47 5.71
N ASP A 142 -13.83 27.25 5.22
CA ASP A 142 -14.20 27.22 3.80
C ASP A 142 -13.04 27.61 2.91
N GLU A 143 -12.18 28.55 3.33
CA GLU A 143 -10.96 28.92 2.60
C GLU A 143 -10.06 27.71 2.36
N TRP A 144 -9.89 26.82 3.36
CA TRP A 144 -9.10 25.61 3.21
C TRP A 144 -9.77 24.61 2.28
N LYS A 145 -11.06 24.33 2.49
CA LYS A 145 -11.84 23.37 1.67
C LYS A 145 -11.90 23.77 0.19
N GLU A 146 -11.95 25.07 -0.08
CA GLU A 146 -11.98 25.62 -1.43
C GLU A 146 -10.59 25.78 -2.06
N SER A 147 -9.52 25.62 -1.29
CA SER A 147 -8.15 25.60 -1.83
C SER A 147 -7.91 24.37 -2.70
N LEU A 148 -6.98 24.47 -3.65
CA LEU A 148 -6.59 23.34 -4.49
C LEU A 148 -6.18 22.11 -3.65
N LEU A 149 -5.44 22.34 -2.56
CA LEU A 149 -5.04 21.27 -1.64
C LEU A 149 -6.26 20.64 -0.96
N GLY A 150 -7.21 21.44 -0.48
CA GLY A 150 -8.44 20.95 0.16
C GLY A 150 -9.29 20.13 -0.80
N ILE A 151 -9.48 20.60 -2.03
CA ILE A 151 -10.19 19.87 -3.10
C ILE A 151 -9.48 18.55 -3.42
N TYR A 152 -8.17 18.57 -3.57
CA TYR A 152 -7.35 17.36 -3.79
C TYR A 152 -7.50 16.37 -2.63
N GLN A 153 -7.36 16.85 -1.39
CA GLN A 153 -7.50 16.01 -0.21
C GLN A 153 -8.89 15.39 -0.12
N LYS A 154 -9.95 16.15 -0.41
CA LYS A 154 -11.32 15.63 -0.44
C LYS A 154 -11.46 14.51 -1.49
N ALA A 155 -11.04 14.73 -2.73
CA ALA A 155 -11.07 13.71 -3.76
C ALA A 155 -10.24 12.47 -3.37
N TRP A 156 -9.02 12.69 -2.87
CA TRP A 156 -8.11 11.62 -2.51
C TRP A 156 -8.60 10.77 -1.33
N PHE A 157 -9.06 11.43 -0.26
CA PHE A 157 -9.58 10.70 0.91
C PHE A 157 -10.89 9.97 0.58
N SER A 158 -11.75 10.54 -0.28
CA SER A 158 -12.95 9.85 -0.75
C SER A 158 -12.61 8.58 -1.54
N VAL A 159 -11.62 8.62 -2.43
CA VAL A 159 -11.12 7.41 -3.11
C VAL A 159 -10.61 6.39 -2.08
N ARG A 160 -9.84 6.84 -1.09
CA ARG A 160 -9.24 5.98 -0.06
C ARG A 160 -10.28 5.34 0.88
N THR A 161 -11.42 5.98 1.08
CA THR A 161 -12.54 5.47 1.88
C THR A 161 -13.55 4.68 1.03
N GLY A 162 -13.35 4.62 -0.29
CA GLY A 162 -14.23 3.91 -1.21
C GLY A 162 -15.43 4.73 -1.69
N ASP A 163 -15.51 6.01 -1.37
CA ASP A 163 -16.58 6.91 -1.85
C ASP A 163 -16.16 7.58 -3.17
N LEU A 164 -16.32 6.83 -4.26
CA LEU A 164 -15.98 7.32 -5.59
C LEU A 164 -16.95 8.36 -6.11
N SER A 165 -18.21 8.39 -5.63
CA SER A 165 -19.19 9.38 -6.05
C SER A 165 -18.75 10.79 -5.67
N VAL A 166 -18.30 10.98 -4.42
CA VAL A 166 -17.74 12.25 -3.96
C VAL A 166 -16.44 12.59 -4.68
N ALA A 167 -15.58 11.60 -4.93
CA ALA A 167 -14.35 11.83 -5.69
C ALA A 167 -14.64 12.37 -7.09
N HIS A 168 -15.64 11.82 -7.80
CA HIS A 168 -16.06 12.32 -9.11
C HIS A 168 -16.71 13.70 -9.04
N GLU A 169 -17.57 13.95 -8.04
CA GLU A 169 -18.22 15.26 -7.85
C GLU A 169 -17.21 16.41 -7.75
N VAL A 170 -16.12 16.20 -7.02
CA VAL A 170 -15.11 17.25 -6.83
C VAL A 170 -14.01 17.25 -7.91
N ASN A 171 -13.99 16.25 -8.78
CA ASN A 171 -12.90 16.08 -9.75
C ASN A 171 -12.85 17.18 -10.82
N ASP A 172 -14.01 17.69 -11.28
CA ASP A 172 -14.06 18.79 -12.25
C ASP A 172 -13.38 20.04 -11.65
N ARG A 173 -13.63 20.32 -10.38
CA ARG A 173 -13.00 21.43 -9.64
C ARG A 173 -11.51 21.19 -9.47
N LEU A 174 -11.10 19.95 -9.20
CA LEU A 174 -9.69 19.57 -9.10
C LEU A 174 -8.99 19.79 -10.45
N GLN A 175 -9.59 19.37 -11.56
CA GLN A 175 -9.02 19.56 -12.88
C GLN A 175 -8.88 21.04 -13.25
N GLU A 176 -9.88 21.86 -12.94
CA GLU A 176 -9.82 23.30 -13.17
C GLU A 176 -8.68 23.93 -12.38
N GLY A 177 -8.56 23.61 -11.10
CA GLY A 177 -7.45 24.07 -10.25
C GLY A 177 -6.09 23.59 -10.73
N CYS A 178 -6.01 22.34 -11.22
CA CYS A 178 -4.75 21.77 -11.74
C CYS A 178 -4.27 22.41 -13.03
N LYS A 179 -5.09 23.13 -13.81
CA LYS A 179 -4.65 23.86 -15.00
C LYS A 179 -3.57 24.91 -14.69
N HIS A 180 -3.50 25.36 -13.46
CA HIS A 180 -2.59 26.40 -13.00
C HIS A 180 -1.46 25.89 -12.09
N THR A 181 -1.34 24.56 -11.92
CA THR A 181 -0.31 23.92 -11.10
C THR A 181 0.61 23.04 -11.93
N GLN A 182 1.85 22.92 -11.48
CA GLN A 182 2.82 21.93 -11.99
C GLN A 182 2.92 20.71 -11.07
N ASP A 183 2.01 20.57 -10.10
CA ASP A 183 2.00 19.44 -9.19
C ASP A 183 1.59 18.16 -9.91
N ALA A 184 2.60 17.37 -10.26
CA ALA A 184 2.43 16.11 -10.98
C ALA A 184 1.55 15.09 -10.22
N VAL A 185 1.50 15.15 -8.89
CA VAL A 185 0.67 14.25 -8.06
C VAL A 185 -0.79 14.60 -8.23
N CYS A 186 -1.15 15.89 -8.10
CA CYS A 186 -2.53 16.36 -8.31
C CYS A 186 -3.00 16.09 -9.74
N LEU A 187 -2.19 16.40 -10.74
CA LEU A 187 -2.52 16.17 -12.16
C LEU A 187 -2.77 14.70 -12.46
N SER A 188 -1.89 13.83 -11.98
CA SER A 188 -1.97 12.39 -12.20
C SER A 188 -3.16 11.77 -11.48
N ALA A 189 -3.48 12.21 -10.24
CA ALA A 189 -4.65 11.74 -9.51
C ALA A 189 -5.95 12.18 -10.20
N ALA A 190 -6.06 13.45 -10.59
CA ALA A 190 -7.23 13.97 -11.31
C ALA A 190 -7.46 13.23 -12.63
N ALA A 191 -6.40 12.97 -13.39
CA ALA A 191 -6.50 12.23 -14.65
C ALA A 191 -7.02 10.81 -14.43
N ARG A 192 -6.51 10.09 -13.43
CA ARG A 192 -6.96 8.72 -13.14
C ARG A 192 -8.39 8.65 -12.63
N ILE A 193 -8.81 9.56 -11.75
CA ILE A 193 -10.20 9.65 -11.28
C ILE A 193 -11.15 9.88 -12.46
N ASN A 194 -10.75 10.70 -13.42
CA ASN A 194 -11.57 11.03 -14.59
C ASN A 194 -11.67 9.88 -15.61
N THR A 195 -10.64 9.08 -15.71
CA THR A 195 -10.55 7.99 -16.70
C THR A 195 -11.45 6.82 -16.35
N VAL A 196 -11.69 6.57 -15.05
CA VAL A 196 -12.34 5.34 -14.61
C VAL A 196 -13.70 5.64 -13.98
N VAL A 197 -14.77 5.19 -14.64
CA VAL A 197 -16.11 5.12 -14.04
C VAL A 197 -16.16 3.84 -13.21
N CYS A 198 -15.92 3.95 -11.91
CA CYS A 198 -15.91 2.81 -11.01
C CYS A 198 -17.22 2.72 -10.24
N HIS A 199 -17.63 1.49 -9.95
CA HIS A 199 -18.67 1.19 -8.95
C HIS A 199 -18.01 1.08 -7.56
N GLU A 200 -18.80 1.33 -6.51
CA GLU A 200 -18.33 1.33 -5.11
C GLU A 200 -17.53 0.09 -4.65
N LYS A 201 -17.64 -1.02 -5.38
CA LYS A 201 -16.98 -2.29 -5.05
C LYS A 201 -15.97 -2.75 -6.13
N ASP A 202 -15.62 -1.89 -7.05
CA ASP A 202 -14.70 -2.23 -8.13
C ASP A 202 -13.24 -2.06 -7.72
N THR A 203 -12.63 -3.14 -7.23
CA THR A 203 -11.22 -3.16 -6.81
C THR A 203 -10.26 -2.86 -7.96
N ARG A 204 -10.59 -3.16 -9.23
CA ARG A 204 -9.75 -2.82 -10.39
C ARG A 204 -9.67 -1.32 -10.59
N GLY A 205 -10.82 -0.67 -10.63
CA GLY A 205 -10.87 0.77 -10.79
C GLY A 205 -10.19 1.50 -9.65
N TRP A 206 -10.41 1.09 -8.41
CA TRP A 206 -9.70 1.66 -7.26
C TRP A 206 -8.20 1.43 -7.32
N ASN A 207 -7.75 0.22 -7.68
CA ASN A 207 -6.32 -0.04 -7.83
C ASN A 207 -5.71 0.88 -8.90
N TYR A 208 -6.40 1.07 -10.02
CA TYR A 208 -5.93 1.97 -11.06
C TYR A 208 -5.88 3.43 -10.58
N ILE A 209 -6.94 3.94 -9.94
CA ILE A 209 -6.96 5.33 -9.43
C ILE A 209 -5.82 5.54 -8.43
N LEU A 210 -5.60 4.60 -7.52
CA LEU A 210 -4.58 4.72 -6.46
C LEU A 210 -3.16 4.51 -6.99
N ASN A 211 -2.94 3.52 -7.83
CA ASN A 211 -1.62 3.02 -8.18
C ASN A 211 -1.24 3.25 -9.65
N GLY A 212 -2.22 3.42 -10.53
CA GLY A 212 -2.00 3.55 -11.98
C GLY A 212 -1.82 2.21 -12.69
N GLY A 213 -1.99 1.09 -12.00
CA GLY A 213 -1.79 -0.25 -12.54
C GLY A 213 -3.09 -1.04 -12.73
N ILE A 214 -3.09 -1.93 -13.71
CA ILE A 214 -4.21 -2.84 -13.97
C ILE A 214 -4.11 -4.07 -13.07
N LEU A 215 -5.21 -4.39 -12.37
CA LEU A 215 -5.37 -5.64 -11.65
C LEU A 215 -5.96 -6.69 -12.59
N LEU A 216 -5.16 -7.73 -12.89
CA LEU A 216 -5.48 -8.73 -13.90
C LEU A 216 -6.51 -9.77 -13.42
N HIS A 217 -6.62 -9.99 -12.10
CA HIS A 217 -7.51 -11.02 -11.57
C HIS A 217 -8.23 -10.56 -10.30
N LEU A 218 -9.55 -10.79 -10.25
CA LEU A 218 -10.38 -10.56 -9.08
C LEU A 218 -10.88 -11.89 -8.53
N SER A 219 -11.01 -11.96 -7.19
CA SER A 219 -11.64 -13.11 -6.56
C SER A 219 -13.11 -13.20 -6.97
N PRO A 220 -13.56 -14.33 -7.54
CA PRO A 220 -14.97 -14.54 -7.86
C PRO A 220 -15.83 -14.69 -6.60
N TYR A 221 -15.18 -15.00 -5.48
CA TYR A 221 -15.84 -15.10 -4.16
C TYR A 221 -15.96 -13.74 -3.48
N GLY A 222 -16.23 -12.69 -4.23
CA GLY A 222 -16.41 -11.33 -3.75
C GLY A 222 -17.49 -11.23 -2.68
N LYS A 223 -17.19 -11.78 -1.48
CA LYS A 223 -17.89 -11.36 -0.29
C LYS A 223 -17.66 -9.87 -0.17
N GLU A 224 -18.70 -9.13 0.12
CA GLU A 224 -18.69 -7.65 0.20
C GLU A 224 -17.48 -7.06 0.93
N VAL A 225 -16.93 -7.83 1.85
CA VAL A 225 -15.80 -7.48 2.71
C VAL A 225 -14.43 -7.55 2.00
N MET A 226 -14.29 -8.41 0.99
CA MET A 226 -12.99 -8.67 0.34
C MET A 226 -12.78 -7.87 -0.95
N ASN A 227 -13.84 -7.34 -1.55
CA ASN A 227 -13.80 -6.50 -2.74
C ASN A 227 -12.89 -7.03 -3.87
N GLY A 228 -13.01 -8.33 -4.20
CA GLY A 228 -12.19 -8.94 -5.25
C GLY A 228 -10.77 -9.36 -4.82
N ARG A 229 -10.41 -9.13 -3.56
CA ARG A 229 -9.14 -9.59 -2.98
C ARG A 229 -9.26 -11.02 -2.48
N TYR A 230 -8.14 -11.69 -2.34
CA TYR A 230 -8.08 -13.04 -1.82
C TYR A 230 -7.59 -13.06 -0.36
N ALA A 231 -8.16 -13.92 0.48
CA ALA A 231 -7.53 -14.29 1.75
C ALA A 231 -6.33 -15.20 1.49
N TYR A 232 -6.47 -16.17 0.57
CA TYR A 232 -5.41 -17.11 0.23
C TYR A 232 -5.54 -17.53 -1.24
N VAL A 233 -4.41 -17.56 -1.95
CA VAL A 233 -4.30 -18.16 -3.30
C VAL A 233 -3.33 -19.34 -3.23
N ARG A 234 -3.82 -20.51 -3.62
CA ARG A 234 -2.95 -21.64 -3.98
C ARG A 234 -2.64 -21.53 -5.46
N ASP A 235 -1.50 -20.96 -5.77
CA ASP A 235 -1.09 -20.76 -7.15
C ASP A 235 -0.70 -22.07 -7.81
N THR A 236 -0.86 -22.14 -9.13
CA THR A 236 -0.55 -23.30 -9.97
C THR A 236 0.10 -22.84 -11.27
N GLU A 237 0.73 -23.76 -12.01
CA GLU A 237 1.26 -23.44 -13.34
C GLU A 237 0.14 -22.91 -14.28
N LEU A 238 -1.08 -23.43 -14.14
CA LEU A 238 -2.25 -22.96 -14.89
C LEU A 238 -2.59 -21.51 -14.56
N LEU A 239 -2.67 -21.14 -13.28
CA LEU A 239 -2.96 -19.76 -12.85
C LEU A 239 -1.84 -18.78 -13.28
N CYS A 240 -0.58 -19.23 -13.26
CA CYS A 240 0.53 -18.46 -13.83
C CYS A 240 0.35 -18.24 -15.34
N ASN A 241 -0.07 -19.28 -16.09
CA ASN A 241 -0.33 -19.17 -17.52
C ASN A 241 -1.50 -18.22 -17.82
N GLU A 242 -2.62 -18.35 -17.10
CA GLU A 242 -3.77 -17.45 -17.24
C GLU A 242 -3.38 -15.98 -16.98
N ALA A 243 -2.53 -15.73 -15.97
CA ALA A 243 -2.02 -14.38 -15.71
C ALA A 243 -1.20 -13.83 -16.89
N ILE A 244 -0.34 -14.65 -17.48
CA ILE A 244 0.45 -14.30 -18.67
C ILE A 244 -0.47 -13.99 -19.86
N LEU A 245 -1.49 -14.82 -20.08
CA LEU A 245 -2.41 -14.64 -21.19
C LEU A 245 -3.27 -13.37 -21.02
N LYS A 246 -3.76 -13.08 -19.80
CA LYS A 246 -4.48 -11.83 -19.48
C LYS A 246 -3.60 -10.61 -19.72
N LEU A 247 -2.36 -10.64 -19.23
CA LEU A 247 -1.38 -9.58 -19.49
C LEU A 247 -1.15 -9.38 -20.98
N HIS A 248 -0.95 -10.48 -21.73
CA HIS A 248 -0.77 -10.43 -23.18
C HIS A 248 -2.00 -9.83 -23.90
N ALA A 249 -3.22 -10.18 -23.47
CA ALA A 249 -4.45 -9.61 -24.02
C ALA A 249 -4.50 -8.09 -23.82
N VAL A 250 -4.18 -7.59 -22.62
CA VAL A 250 -4.10 -6.16 -22.32
C VAL A 250 -3.04 -5.46 -23.17
N LEU A 251 -1.84 -6.01 -23.27
CA LEU A 251 -0.76 -5.44 -24.08
C LEU A 251 -1.15 -5.34 -25.55
N ARG A 252 -1.81 -6.36 -26.09
CA ARG A 252 -2.35 -6.35 -27.46
C ARG A 252 -3.43 -5.32 -27.67
N GLN A 253 -4.40 -5.23 -26.75
CA GLN A 253 -5.48 -4.27 -26.80
C GLN A 253 -4.95 -2.84 -26.83
N GLN A 254 -3.93 -2.56 -26.06
CA GLN A 254 -3.28 -1.26 -25.96
C GLN A 254 -2.23 -0.99 -27.04
N ASN A 255 -2.01 -1.93 -27.95
CA ASN A 255 -0.94 -1.88 -28.97
C ASN A 255 0.45 -1.65 -28.35
N ILE A 256 0.67 -2.12 -27.11
CA ILE A 256 1.96 -2.03 -26.43
C ILE A 256 2.87 -3.14 -26.94
N ARG A 257 3.99 -2.75 -27.53
CA ARG A 257 5.02 -3.68 -27.97
C ARG A 257 6.11 -3.77 -26.93
N ILE A 258 6.30 -4.95 -26.35
CA ILE A 258 7.38 -5.23 -25.41
C ILE A 258 8.63 -5.64 -26.19
N PRO A 259 9.71 -4.85 -26.17
CA PRO A 259 10.93 -5.18 -26.91
C PRO A 259 11.69 -6.34 -26.26
N LYS A 260 11.69 -6.42 -24.92
CA LYS A 260 12.37 -7.47 -24.16
C LYS A 260 11.68 -7.73 -22.82
N VAL A 261 11.87 -8.93 -22.30
CA VAL A 261 11.53 -9.32 -20.93
C VAL A 261 12.81 -9.36 -20.09
N PHE A 262 12.81 -8.64 -18.98
CA PHE A 262 13.93 -8.70 -18.03
C PHE A 262 13.77 -9.87 -17.09
N VAL A 263 14.88 -10.58 -16.85
CA VAL A 263 14.95 -11.79 -16.03
C VAL A 263 15.66 -11.45 -14.72
N LEU A 264 14.93 -11.48 -13.61
CA LEU A 264 15.48 -11.30 -12.27
C LEU A 264 16.25 -12.56 -11.82
N ALA A 265 17.08 -12.40 -10.79
CA ALA A 265 17.91 -13.48 -10.27
C ALA A 265 17.15 -14.49 -9.38
N ASP A 266 16.01 -14.07 -8.77
CA ASP A 266 15.22 -15.00 -7.97
C ASP A 266 14.50 -16.02 -8.83
N ALA A 267 14.46 -17.26 -8.38
CA ALA A 267 14.02 -18.41 -9.18
C ALA A 267 12.54 -18.30 -9.62
N LYS A 268 11.65 -17.80 -8.76
CA LYS A 268 10.20 -17.70 -9.07
C LYS A 268 9.94 -16.65 -10.15
N SER A 269 10.53 -15.47 -10.01
CA SER A 269 10.44 -14.42 -11.05
C SER A 269 11.15 -14.85 -12.34
N GLN A 270 12.25 -15.59 -12.24
CA GLN A 270 12.95 -16.13 -13.41
C GLN A 270 12.06 -17.11 -14.19
N ILE A 271 11.34 -18.02 -13.52
CA ILE A 271 10.41 -18.94 -14.17
C ILE A 271 9.31 -18.18 -14.91
N LEU A 272 8.70 -17.18 -14.25
CA LEU A 272 7.68 -16.33 -14.89
C LEU A 272 8.23 -15.56 -16.09
N ALA A 273 9.42 -15.00 -15.98
CA ALA A 273 10.07 -14.26 -17.08
C ALA A 273 10.33 -15.15 -18.28
N LEU A 274 10.81 -16.37 -18.05
CA LEU A 274 11.06 -17.35 -19.10
C LEU A 274 9.74 -17.78 -19.80
N ALA A 275 8.68 -18.04 -19.04
CA ALA A 275 7.38 -18.39 -19.58
C ALA A 275 6.79 -17.21 -20.39
N LEU A 276 6.79 -16.01 -19.82
CA LEU A 276 6.32 -14.80 -20.48
C LEU A 276 7.09 -14.49 -21.77
N GLY A 277 8.43 -14.55 -21.74
CA GLY A 277 9.26 -14.30 -22.92
C GLY A 277 8.95 -15.27 -24.06
N ARG A 278 8.68 -16.55 -23.75
CA ARG A 278 8.26 -17.56 -24.73
C ARG A 278 6.87 -17.26 -25.30
N THR A 279 5.92 -16.89 -24.45
CA THR A 279 4.55 -16.54 -24.88
C THR A 279 4.53 -15.28 -25.74
N LEU A 280 5.31 -14.26 -25.40
CA LEU A 280 5.38 -13.02 -26.19
C LEU A 280 6.30 -13.13 -27.42
N GLY A 281 7.17 -14.14 -27.47
CA GLY A 281 8.14 -14.31 -28.55
C GLY A 281 9.17 -13.17 -28.61
N CYS A 282 9.56 -12.59 -27.47
CA CYS A 282 10.48 -11.47 -27.40
C CYS A 282 11.82 -11.84 -26.73
N GLU A 283 12.81 -10.97 -26.89
CA GLU A 283 14.13 -11.12 -26.27
C GLU A 283 14.04 -11.21 -24.76
N MET A 284 14.88 -12.03 -24.15
CA MET A 284 15.03 -12.13 -22.70
C MET A 284 16.43 -11.68 -22.29
N THR A 285 16.53 -10.74 -21.37
CA THR A 285 17.78 -10.13 -20.92
C THR A 285 17.84 -10.13 -19.40
N ALA A 286 19.00 -10.47 -18.82
CA ALA A 286 19.17 -10.40 -17.37
C ALA A 286 19.00 -8.97 -16.87
N TRP A 287 18.30 -8.82 -15.73
CA TRP A 287 18.19 -7.53 -15.07
C TRP A 287 19.53 -7.11 -14.48
N PRO A 288 20.05 -5.92 -14.78
CA PRO A 288 21.34 -5.47 -14.25
C PRO A 288 21.24 -5.15 -12.75
N ASP A 289 22.32 -5.39 -12.00
CA ASP A 289 22.36 -5.14 -10.54
C ASP A 289 22.00 -3.70 -10.14
N GLY A 290 22.35 -2.72 -10.96
CA GLY A 290 22.03 -1.29 -10.74
C GLY A 290 20.70 -0.83 -11.31
N GLY A 291 19.93 -1.74 -11.92
CA GLY A 291 18.76 -1.36 -12.72
C GLY A 291 19.13 -0.79 -14.10
N THR A 292 18.13 -0.52 -14.90
CA THR A 292 18.28 0.06 -16.24
C THR A 292 17.08 0.94 -16.57
N ASP A 293 17.28 1.91 -17.47
CA ASP A 293 16.19 2.72 -18.03
C ASP A 293 15.74 2.21 -19.41
N GLU A 294 16.22 1.05 -19.84
CA GLU A 294 15.83 0.47 -21.12
C GLU A 294 14.36 0.04 -21.10
N PRO A 295 13.62 0.25 -22.20
CA PRO A 295 12.24 -0.18 -22.32
C PRO A 295 12.15 -1.72 -22.30
N GLY A 296 11.10 -2.22 -21.64
CA GLY A 296 10.85 -3.65 -21.51
C GLY A 296 9.86 -3.96 -20.41
N LEU A 297 9.66 -5.24 -20.13
CA LEU A 297 8.78 -5.72 -19.07
C LEU A 297 9.58 -6.48 -18.02
N VAL A 298 9.38 -6.11 -16.76
CA VAL A 298 10.01 -6.75 -15.60
C VAL A 298 8.96 -7.56 -14.85
N PRO A 299 8.88 -8.87 -15.02
CA PRO A 299 7.99 -9.73 -14.24
C PRO A 299 8.63 -10.06 -12.90
N VAL A 300 7.85 -9.90 -11.83
CA VAL A 300 8.21 -10.24 -10.46
C VAL A 300 7.15 -11.17 -9.91
N TYR A 301 7.58 -12.28 -9.28
CA TYR A 301 6.62 -13.16 -8.62
C TYR A 301 6.07 -12.52 -7.34
N ASP A 302 6.95 -12.07 -6.44
CA ASP A 302 6.62 -11.35 -5.22
C ASP A 302 7.75 -10.37 -4.87
N LEU A 303 7.41 -9.09 -4.71
CA LEU A 303 8.39 -8.05 -4.38
C LEU A 303 9.06 -8.27 -3.01
N GLU A 304 8.36 -8.90 -2.06
CA GLU A 304 8.88 -9.15 -0.72
C GLU A 304 9.97 -10.25 -0.68
N GLU A 305 9.98 -11.14 -1.68
CA GLU A 305 10.98 -12.21 -1.78
C GLU A 305 12.29 -11.72 -2.44
N LEU A 306 12.32 -10.51 -2.98
CA LEU A 306 13.50 -9.95 -3.64
C LEU A 306 14.57 -9.55 -2.63
N SER A 307 15.83 -9.67 -3.04
CA SER A 307 16.94 -9.06 -2.28
C SER A 307 16.81 -7.53 -2.24
N ASP A 308 17.35 -6.88 -1.19
CA ASP A 308 17.32 -5.42 -1.05
C ASP A 308 17.93 -4.69 -2.25
N VAL A 309 18.96 -5.27 -2.88
CA VAL A 309 19.63 -4.71 -4.06
C VAL A 309 18.70 -4.70 -5.26
N VAL A 310 18.08 -5.84 -5.56
CA VAL A 310 17.15 -5.97 -6.69
C VAL A 310 15.92 -5.10 -6.44
N PHE A 311 15.33 -5.18 -5.24
CA PHE A 311 14.18 -4.36 -4.88
C PHE A 311 14.46 -2.86 -5.07
N SER A 312 15.60 -2.37 -4.56
CA SER A 312 15.98 -0.96 -4.70
C SER A 312 16.22 -0.55 -6.15
N SER A 313 16.71 -1.47 -7.00
CA SER A 313 16.95 -1.20 -8.42
C SER A 313 15.63 -1.06 -9.22
N LEU A 314 14.53 -1.63 -8.73
CA LEU A 314 13.19 -1.49 -9.32
C LEU A 314 12.49 -0.19 -8.92
N ALA A 315 13.07 0.60 -7.99
CA ALA A 315 12.47 1.86 -7.54
C ALA A 315 12.33 2.91 -8.66
N ARG A 316 13.06 2.74 -9.75
CA ARG A 316 13.05 3.67 -10.87
C ARG A 316 11.91 3.31 -11.84
N ASP A 317 11.16 4.32 -12.23
CA ASP A 317 10.11 4.24 -13.25
C ASP A 317 10.63 4.90 -14.53
N ALA A 318 10.90 4.10 -15.56
CA ALA A 318 11.48 4.58 -16.81
C ALA A 318 10.46 4.48 -17.97
N PRO A 319 10.46 5.43 -18.92
CA PRO A 319 9.55 5.40 -20.05
C PRO A 319 9.64 4.11 -20.87
N GLY A 320 8.50 3.49 -21.10
CA GLY A 320 8.43 2.21 -21.85
C GLY A 320 8.90 0.99 -21.07
N GLN A 321 9.21 1.15 -19.78
CA GLN A 321 9.52 0.05 -18.87
C GLN A 321 8.32 -0.24 -17.99
N PHE A 322 7.83 -1.47 -18.02
CA PHE A 322 6.68 -1.91 -17.26
C PHE A 322 7.09 -2.88 -16.16
N LEU A 323 6.46 -2.74 -14.99
CA LEU A 323 6.59 -3.67 -13.87
C LEU A 323 5.30 -4.49 -13.75
N TRP A 324 5.43 -5.81 -13.84
CA TRP A 324 4.36 -6.76 -13.55
C TRP A 324 4.68 -7.54 -12.28
N VAL A 325 3.81 -7.43 -11.26
CA VAL A 325 3.92 -8.19 -10.01
C VAL A 325 2.81 -9.23 -9.97
N HIS A 326 3.19 -10.51 -9.87
CA HIS A 326 2.23 -11.59 -9.91
C HIS A 326 1.43 -11.69 -8.61
N THR A 327 2.10 -11.59 -7.46
CA THR A 327 1.42 -11.66 -6.16
C THR A 327 1.76 -10.44 -5.31
N VAL A 328 0.75 -9.82 -4.73
CA VAL A 328 0.90 -8.67 -3.82
C VAL A 328 0.09 -8.92 -2.56
N ARG A 329 0.72 -8.80 -1.40
CA ARG A 329 0.05 -8.95 -0.10
C ARG A 329 -0.61 -7.64 0.30
N TRP A 330 -1.92 -7.66 0.51
CA TRP A 330 -2.70 -6.48 0.90
C TRP A 330 -2.86 -6.32 2.42
N ALA A 331 -2.54 -7.34 3.20
CA ALA A 331 -2.72 -7.35 4.65
C ALA A 331 -1.49 -6.94 5.44
N ASP A 332 -0.31 -7.02 4.83
CA ASP A 332 0.94 -6.68 5.49
C ASP A 332 1.19 -5.17 5.34
N HIS A 333 1.44 -4.50 6.45
CA HIS A 333 1.93 -3.12 6.48
C HIS A 333 3.43 -3.07 6.14
N THR A 334 3.86 -3.85 5.17
CA THR A 334 5.26 -3.82 4.75
C THR A 334 5.52 -2.56 3.95
N PRO A 335 6.50 -1.75 4.35
CA PRO A 335 6.77 -0.44 3.74
C PRO A 335 7.47 -0.53 2.38
N ARG A 336 7.48 -1.71 1.72
CA ARG A 336 8.36 -1.96 0.56
C ARG A 336 7.64 -2.58 -0.64
N ILE A 337 6.43 -2.13 -0.97
CA ILE A 337 5.76 -2.57 -2.20
C ILE A 337 5.59 -1.38 -3.11
N TYR A 338 6.21 -1.42 -4.29
CA TYR A 338 6.04 -0.40 -5.31
C TYR A 338 4.75 -0.58 -6.10
N ALA A 339 4.12 0.52 -6.49
CA ALA A 339 3.05 0.53 -7.47
C ALA A 339 3.56 -0.06 -8.79
N ALA A 340 2.88 -1.11 -9.26
CA ALA A 340 3.20 -1.82 -10.49
C ALA A 340 2.20 -1.47 -11.58
N ASP A 341 2.63 -1.53 -12.85
CA ASP A 341 1.76 -1.28 -14.00
C ASP A 341 0.73 -2.39 -14.18
N PHE A 342 1.12 -3.62 -13.78
CA PHE A 342 0.22 -4.78 -13.78
C PHE A 342 0.39 -5.56 -12.46
N VAL A 343 -0.73 -5.96 -11.88
CA VAL A 343 -0.77 -6.82 -10.70
C VAL A 343 -1.71 -7.99 -10.99
N THR A 344 -1.30 -9.23 -10.71
CA THR A 344 -2.23 -10.34 -10.92
C THR A 344 -3.12 -10.54 -9.71
N TYR A 345 -2.59 -10.83 -8.52
CA TYR A 345 -3.37 -11.15 -7.35
C TYR A 345 -3.11 -10.17 -6.20
N LEU A 346 -4.20 -9.63 -5.63
CA LEU A 346 -4.19 -9.02 -4.30
C LEU A 346 -4.60 -10.08 -3.28
N GLN A 347 -3.70 -10.49 -2.38
CA GLN A 347 -3.92 -11.59 -1.45
C GLN A 347 -3.32 -11.34 -0.08
N GLN A 348 -3.84 -12.04 0.92
CA GLN A 348 -3.29 -11.99 2.28
C GLN A 348 -2.16 -13.02 2.45
N ALA A 349 -2.36 -14.23 1.92
CA ALA A 349 -1.38 -15.29 1.92
C ALA A 349 -1.44 -16.08 0.60
N TYR A 350 -0.33 -16.71 0.23
CA TYR A 350 -0.27 -17.54 -0.96
C TYR A 350 0.70 -18.72 -0.77
N SER A 351 0.61 -19.70 -1.69
CA SER A 351 1.67 -20.65 -1.95
C SER A 351 1.97 -20.68 -3.45
N SER A 352 3.24 -20.66 -3.82
CA SER A 352 3.63 -20.83 -5.23
C SER A 352 3.46 -22.29 -5.68
N PRO A 353 3.40 -22.56 -6.99
CA PRO A 353 3.34 -23.94 -7.52
C PRO A 353 4.51 -24.80 -7.06
N TRP A 354 5.63 -24.17 -6.70
CA TRP A 354 6.89 -24.84 -6.37
C TRP A 354 7.17 -24.92 -4.87
N ASP A 355 6.32 -24.34 -4.02
CA ASP A 355 6.53 -24.37 -2.58
C ASP A 355 6.29 -25.77 -2.01
N THR A 356 7.20 -26.21 -1.15
CA THR A 356 7.11 -27.53 -0.48
C THR A 356 6.10 -27.58 0.62
N ARG A 357 5.67 -26.43 1.14
CA ARG A 357 4.75 -26.31 2.28
C ARG A 357 3.81 -25.14 2.10
N VAL A 358 2.55 -25.37 2.36
CA VAL A 358 1.57 -24.30 2.52
C VAL A 358 1.83 -23.64 3.87
N ARG A 359 2.26 -22.40 3.87
CA ARG A 359 2.33 -21.58 5.09
C ARG A 359 0.94 -21.01 5.36
N VAL A 360 0.20 -21.65 6.24
CA VAL A 360 -1.04 -21.11 6.80
C VAL A 360 -0.80 -20.88 8.27
N GLY A 361 -0.43 -19.68 8.66
CA GLY A 361 -0.11 -19.36 10.05
C GLY A 361 0.98 -20.28 10.63
N ASP A 362 1.04 -20.44 11.95
CA ASP A 362 1.97 -21.35 12.65
C ASP A 362 1.57 -22.85 12.57
N SER A 363 0.56 -23.21 11.78
CA SER A 363 0.13 -24.60 11.62
C SER A 363 0.68 -25.20 10.33
N THR A 364 1.43 -26.30 10.47
CA THR A 364 1.96 -27.09 9.37
C THR A 364 0.83 -27.78 8.59
N GLY A 365 0.43 -27.18 7.48
CA GLY A 365 -0.51 -27.76 6.51
C GLY A 365 0.17 -28.72 5.53
N VAL A 366 -0.65 -29.49 4.84
CA VAL A 366 -0.34 -30.61 3.94
C VAL A 366 0.90 -30.38 3.05
N ALA A 367 1.81 -31.37 3.03
CA ALA A 367 2.96 -31.42 2.14
C ALA A 367 2.51 -31.40 0.67
N GLY A 368 2.82 -30.34 -0.06
CA GLY A 368 2.83 -30.36 -1.53
C GLY A 368 4.08 -31.09 -2.03
N SER A 369 4.05 -31.58 -3.26
CA SER A 369 5.24 -32.10 -3.97
C SER A 369 6.15 -30.95 -4.38
N GLY A 370 6.80 -30.30 -3.40
CA GLY A 370 7.62 -29.14 -3.68
C GLY A 370 8.86 -29.48 -4.48
N VAL A 371 9.22 -28.56 -5.35
CA VAL A 371 10.43 -28.64 -6.18
C VAL A 371 11.53 -27.87 -5.47
N ASP A 372 12.74 -28.44 -5.34
CA ASP A 372 13.90 -27.66 -4.90
C ASP A 372 14.38 -26.75 -6.04
N LEU A 373 13.97 -25.49 -6.00
CA LEU A 373 14.30 -24.50 -7.03
C LEU A 373 15.82 -24.24 -7.19
N ARG A 374 16.64 -24.65 -6.23
CA ARG A 374 18.10 -24.50 -6.31
C ARG A 374 18.73 -25.51 -7.26
N THR A 375 18.06 -26.64 -7.50
CA THR A 375 18.56 -27.73 -8.35
C THR A 375 17.69 -28.00 -9.58
N ALA A 376 16.50 -27.40 -9.61
CA ALA A 376 15.55 -27.59 -10.72
C ALA A 376 15.99 -26.84 -11.98
N ASP A 377 15.68 -27.42 -13.14
CA ASP A 377 15.75 -26.71 -14.43
C ASP A 377 14.56 -25.73 -14.53
N LEU A 378 14.84 -24.45 -14.33
CA LEU A 378 13.83 -23.38 -14.37
C LEU A 378 13.21 -23.25 -15.77
N GLY A 379 13.93 -23.61 -16.82
CA GLY A 379 13.41 -23.64 -18.18
C GLY A 379 12.33 -24.70 -18.36
N VAL A 380 12.51 -25.88 -17.75
CA VAL A 380 11.49 -26.94 -17.75
C VAL A 380 10.23 -26.48 -16.97
N LEU A 381 10.40 -25.82 -15.83
CA LEU A 381 9.27 -25.30 -15.05
C LEU A 381 8.51 -24.19 -15.81
N ALA A 382 9.23 -23.33 -16.51
CA ALA A 382 8.62 -22.33 -17.40
C ALA A 382 7.84 -22.97 -18.55
N ASN A 383 8.32 -24.08 -19.14
CA ASN A 383 7.55 -24.81 -20.16
C ASN A 383 6.25 -25.37 -19.59
N ARG A 384 6.25 -25.88 -18.36
CA ARG A 384 5.00 -26.36 -17.72
C ARG A 384 3.96 -25.27 -17.58
N ILE A 385 4.38 -24.01 -17.34
CA ILE A 385 3.46 -22.89 -17.35
C ILE A 385 2.88 -22.67 -18.75
N VAL A 386 3.75 -22.61 -19.77
CA VAL A 386 3.33 -22.37 -21.17
C VAL A 386 2.43 -23.49 -21.69
N ASP A 387 2.72 -24.73 -21.31
CA ASP A 387 1.99 -25.93 -21.73
C ASP A 387 0.75 -26.20 -20.87
N ALA A 388 0.52 -25.45 -19.80
CA ALA A 388 -0.66 -25.59 -18.95
C ALA A 388 -1.91 -25.17 -19.75
N GLU A 389 -2.74 -26.14 -20.13
CA GLU A 389 -3.97 -25.89 -20.86
C GLU A 389 -5.08 -25.47 -19.89
N SER A 390 -5.78 -24.39 -20.22
CA SER A 390 -7.06 -24.02 -19.60
C SER A 390 -8.19 -24.64 -20.41
N ASP A 391 -9.14 -25.28 -19.75
CA ASP A 391 -10.36 -25.77 -20.38
C ASP A 391 -11.25 -24.64 -20.89
N SER A 392 -10.98 -23.40 -20.52
CA SER A 392 -11.71 -22.21 -20.96
C SER A 392 -10.88 -21.40 -21.96
N THR A 393 -11.49 -21.08 -23.10
CA THR A 393 -10.90 -20.19 -24.13
C THR A 393 -11.07 -18.71 -23.81
N SER A 394 -11.84 -18.37 -22.78
CA SER A 394 -12.05 -17.02 -22.27
C SER A 394 -12.15 -17.03 -20.75
N TRP A 395 -11.70 -15.97 -20.12
CA TRP A 395 -11.89 -15.73 -18.68
C TRP A 395 -13.20 -14.98 -18.47
N ASP A 396 -13.92 -15.28 -17.41
CA ASP A 396 -15.21 -14.64 -17.11
C ASP A 396 -15.08 -13.11 -16.97
N ASP A 397 -13.89 -12.62 -16.57
CA ASP A 397 -13.59 -11.21 -16.32
C ASP A 397 -12.75 -10.51 -17.42
N GLU A 398 -12.52 -11.17 -18.56
CA GLU A 398 -11.77 -10.59 -19.69
C GLU A 398 -12.41 -9.30 -20.24
N PRO A 399 -13.74 -9.23 -20.45
CA PRO A 399 -14.36 -8.01 -20.96
C PRO A 399 -14.14 -6.80 -20.06
N GLU A 400 -14.19 -6.96 -18.75
CA GLU A 400 -13.97 -5.89 -17.78
C GLU A 400 -12.52 -5.43 -17.77
N ILE A 401 -11.56 -6.36 -17.87
CA ILE A 401 -10.13 -6.03 -17.95
C ILE A 401 -9.85 -5.22 -19.22
N LEU A 402 -10.38 -5.67 -20.37
CA LEU A 402 -10.16 -4.99 -21.64
C LEU A 402 -10.88 -3.64 -21.70
N ALA A 403 -12.09 -3.52 -21.13
CA ALA A 403 -12.80 -2.24 -21.03
C ALA A 403 -12.01 -1.23 -20.16
N LEU A 404 -11.44 -1.68 -19.06
CA LEU A 404 -10.57 -0.83 -18.25
C LEU A 404 -9.30 -0.46 -19.05
N ALA A 405 -8.69 -1.41 -19.74
CA ALA A 405 -7.51 -1.16 -20.56
C ALA A 405 -7.82 -0.12 -21.66
N ASP A 406 -8.98 -0.18 -22.31
CA ASP A 406 -9.39 0.80 -23.33
C ASP A 406 -9.60 2.21 -22.75
N ALA A 407 -10.10 2.31 -21.52
CA ALA A 407 -10.25 3.60 -20.83
C ALA A 407 -8.91 4.22 -20.45
N ILE A 408 -7.84 3.41 -20.33
CA ILE A 408 -6.51 3.83 -19.89
C ILE A 408 -5.61 4.08 -21.09
N SER A 409 -5.10 5.30 -21.22
CA SER A 409 -4.06 5.61 -22.22
C SER A 409 -2.68 5.35 -21.62
N PHE A 410 -2.17 4.12 -21.74
CA PHE A 410 -0.80 3.82 -21.36
C PHE A 410 0.20 4.66 -22.18
N GLY A 411 1.11 5.35 -21.49
CA GLY A 411 2.19 6.08 -22.14
C GLY A 411 1.92 7.53 -22.54
N GLN A 412 0.69 8.03 -22.44
CA GLN A 412 0.39 9.45 -22.74
C GLN A 412 0.60 10.40 -21.55
N SER A 413 0.68 9.90 -20.33
CA SER A 413 0.83 10.69 -19.11
C SER A 413 2.10 10.40 -18.32
N GLN A 414 3.07 9.73 -18.89
CA GLN A 414 4.36 9.49 -18.22
C GLN A 414 5.15 10.81 -18.18
N PRO A 415 5.63 11.25 -17.01
CA PRO A 415 6.48 12.42 -16.93
C PRO A 415 7.76 12.20 -17.76
N VAL A 416 8.27 13.30 -18.32
CA VAL A 416 9.53 13.29 -19.08
C VAL A 416 10.67 12.95 -18.12
N GLY A 417 11.28 11.77 -18.29
CA GLY A 417 12.40 11.27 -17.50
C GLY A 417 12.02 10.15 -16.53
N ALA A 418 13.02 9.47 -15.99
CA ALA A 418 12.83 8.44 -14.99
C ALA A 418 12.40 9.04 -13.65
N VAL A 419 11.32 8.51 -13.07
CA VAL A 419 10.77 8.93 -11.78
C VAL A 419 10.92 7.77 -10.79
N ARG A 420 10.87 8.07 -9.51
CA ARG A 420 10.82 7.02 -8.50
C ARG A 420 9.40 6.43 -8.46
N ARG A 421 9.29 5.10 -8.54
CA ARG A 421 8.02 4.40 -8.32
C ARG A 421 7.50 4.73 -6.92
N ARG A 422 6.20 4.98 -6.85
CA ARG A 422 5.54 5.25 -5.56
C ARG A 422 5.35 3.96 -4.78
N ASP A 423 5.26 4.09 -3.46
CA ASP A 423 4.78 2.99 -2.64
C ASP A 423 3.33 2.66 -3.01
N MET A 424 3.01 1.38 -3.05
CA MET A 424 1.67 0.92 -3.39
C MET A 424 0.66 1.39 -2.35
N GLN A 425 -0.44 1.93 -2.81
CA GLN A 425 -1.54 2.37 -1.97
C GLN A 425 -2.67 1.34 -2.01
N TRP A 426 -3.19 0.96 -0.85
CA TRP A 426 -4.30 0.04 -0.78
C TRP A 426 -5.63 0.80 -0.84
N PRO A 427 -6.63 0.34 -1.61
CA PRO A 427 -7.99 0.79 -1.39
C PRO A 427 -8.35 0.46 0.05
N GLY A 428 -9.00 1.37 0.76
CA GLY A 428 -9.38 1.19 2.15
C GLY A 428 -9.99 -0.21 2.36
N SER A 429 -9.49 -0.96 3.32
CA SER A 429 -10.11 -2.24 3.64
C SER A 429 -11.31 -1.98 4.53
N PRO A 430 -12.54 -2.39 4.15
CA PRO A 430 -13.68 -2.38 5.06
C PRO A 430 -13.50 -3.37 6.21
N VAL A 431 -12.49 -4.23 6.12
CA VAL A 431 -12.07 -5.11 7.20
C VAL A 431 -10.82 -4.53 7.83
N HIS A 432 -10.92 -4.12 9.08
CA HIS A 432 -9.75 -3.96 9.93
C HIS A 432 -9.16 -5.34 10.20
N SER A 433 -8.46 -5.89 9.22
CA SER A 433 -8.02 -7.27 9.23
C SER A 433 -6.62 -7.43 9.81
N ASN A 434 -6.44 -7.05 11.06
CA ASN A 434 -5.41 -7.65 11.90
C ASN A 434 -5.98 -8.87 12.66
N ARG A 435 -7.00 -9.53 12.11
CA ARG A 435 -7.72 -10.62 12.77
C ARG A 435 -7.92 -11.78 11.82
N PHE A 436 -6.81 -12.39 11.43
CA PHE A 436 -6.85 -13.81 11.03
C PHE A 436 -5.58 -14.47 11.57
#